data_4c526fdeca5a1e04a981eb39d8691177
#
_entry.id   4c526fdeca5a1e04a981eb39d8691177
#
_cell.length_a   1.000
_cell.length_b   1.000
_cell.length_c   1.000
_cell.angle_alpha   90.00
_cell.angle_beta   90.00
_cell.angle_gamma   90.00
#
_symmetry.space_group_name_H-M   'P 1'
#
loop_
_entity.id
_entity.type
_entity.pdbx_description
1 polymer ?
#
loop_
_entity_poly.entity_id
_entity_poly.type
_entity_poly.pdbx_seq_one_letter_code
_entity_poly.pdbx_strand_id
1 'polypeptide(L)'
;MRKTREERRAFVLEQTRLVPVPLVPELAVYTAPAVNPVWFETARWLGDDDADVPFWCVPWAGGQALARYLLDHPAVVRGANVLDFACGGGVVAIAAARAGARVSAVDIDPLACVATSLAAEANDVVIDVRTSDVVGDPLPGVDVVLAGDVWYEPGPSARFRRWFERLGRRGVTVLTSDAGRGYAPRRSRELARYDVPTPFDLEAMAVRSTRVLAMDAHSPRPGR
;
A
#
# COMPACT_ATOMS: atom_id res chain seq x y z
N MET A 1 -9.31 24.08 10.39
CA MET A 1 -8.01 24.68 9.93
C MET A 1 -7.13 23.57 9.35
N ARG A 2 -6.51 23.78 8.20
CA ARG A 2 -5.71 22.71 7.55
C ARG A 2 -4.41 22.49 8.34
N LYS A 3 -4.17 21.31 8.85
CA LYS A 3 -2.94 20.97 9.61
C LYS A 3 -1.70 21.07 8.72
N THR A 4 -0.61 21.59 9.25
CA THR A 4 0.68 21.68 8.57
C THR A 4 1.36 20.30 8.47
N ARG A 5 2.42 20.19 7.66
CA ARG A 5 3.22 18.96 7.57
C ARG A 5 3.90 18.63 8.90
N GLU A 6 4.38 19.63 9.62
CA GLU A 6 5.03 19.47 10.93
C GLU A 6 4.06 18.97 12.00
N GLU A 7 2.84 19.54 12.06
CA GLU A 7 1.80 19.06 12.97
C GLU A 7 1.42 17.60 12.67
N ARG A 8 1.30 17.21 11.40
CA ARG A 8 1.05 15.80 11.03
C ARG A 8 2.21 14.88 11.42
N ARG A 9 3.45 15.33 11.22
CA ARG A 9 4.64 14.57 11.63
C ARG A 9 4.66 14.34 13.14
N ALA A 10 4.41 15.37 13.93
CA ALA A 10 4.32 15.27 15.38
C ALA A 10 3.19 14.29 15.79
N PHE A 11 2.01 14.38 15.18
CA PHE A 11 0.88 13.49 15.44
C PHE A 11 1.23 12.02 15.15
N VAL A 12 1.81 11.71 13.99
CA VAL A 12 2.22 10.33 13.64
C VAL A 12 3.21 9.78 14.68
N LEU A 13 4.23 10.55 15.05
CA LEU A 13 5.25 10.14 16.03
C LEU A 13 4.68 9.95 17.45
N GLU A 14 3.67 10.73 17.83
CA GLU A 14 2.99 10.62 19.12
C GLU A 14 2.12 9.35 19.19
N GLN A 15 1.38 9.06 18.11
CA GLN A 15 0.36 8.00 18.09
C GLN A 15 0.91 6.62 17.74
N THR A 16 2.14 6.53 17.22
CA THR A 16 2.71 5.28 16.71
C THR A 16 4.10 4.99 17.25
N ARG A 17 4.61 3.80 16.96
CA ARG A 17 5.99 3.41 17.23
C ARG A 17 6.60 2.79 15.98
N LEU A 18 7.87 3.05 15.75
CA LEU A 18 8.64 2.38 14.69
C LEU A 18 8.91 0.94 15.12
N VAL A 19 8.35 -0.01 14.40
CA VAL A 19 8.49 -1.44 14.71
C VAL A 19 8.78 -2.26 13.45
N PRO A 20 9.52 -3.38 13.56
CA PRO A 20 9.69 -4.30 12.45
C PRO A 20 8.36 -4.83 11.91
N VAL A 21 8.25 -4.98 10.60
CA VAL A 21 7.07 -5.55 9.94
C VAL A 21 7.09 -7.08 10.10
N PRO A 22 6.02 -7.73 10.60
CA PRO A 22 6.07 -9.13 10.98
C PRO A 22 6.57 -10.11 9.91
N LEU A 23 6.10 -9.98 8.65
CA LEU A 23 6.54 -10.85 7.56
C LEU A 23 7.85 -10.38 6.89
N VAL A 24 8.24 -9.14 7.07
CA VAL A 24 9.43 -8.52 6.48
C VAL A 24 10.22 -7.75 7.56
N PRO A 25 10.77 -8.45 8.56
CA PRO A 25 11.40 -7.82 9.73
C PRO A 25 12.65 -6.99 9.39
N GLU A 26 13.15 -7.08 8.17
CA GLU A 26 14.19 -6.21 7.61
C GLU A 26 13.72 -4.78 7.41
N LEU A 27 12.40 -4.54 7.42
CA LEU A 27 11.78 -3.23 7.29
C LEU A 27 11.10 -2.85 8.59
N ALA A 28 11.12 -1.56 8.92
CA ALA A 28 10.38 -1.03 10.06
C ALA A 28 9.45 0.10 9.60
N VAL A 29 8.23 0.12 10.12
CA VAL A 29 7.25 1.18 9.85
C VAL A 29 6.59 1.68 11.13
N TYR A 30 5.99 2.86 11.04
CA TYR A 30 5.27 3.46 12.16
C TYR A 30 3.91 2.79 12.31
N THR A 31 3.73 2.03 13.39
CA THR A 31 2.54 1.21 13.66
C THR A 31 1.91 1.61 14.98
N ALA A 32 0.58 1.65 15.02
CA ALA A 32 -0.16 1.85 16.26
C ALA A 32 -0.30 0.55 17.04
N PRO A 33 -0.20 0.57 18.37
CA PRO A 33 -0.52 -0.58 19.21
C PRO A 33 -1.98 -1.04 19.09
N ALA A 34 -2.89 -0.09 18.81
CA ALA A 34 -4.31 -0.34 18.56
C ALA A 34 -4.85 0.78 17.65
N VAL A 35 -5.74 0.44 16.72
CA VAL A 35 -6.30 1.39 15.73
C VAL A 35 -7.33 2.33 16.35
N ASN A 36 -8.25 1.80 17.15
CA ASN A 36 -9.35 2.60 17.70
C ASN A 36 -8.90 3.86 18.48
N PRO A 37 -7.90 3.81 19.37
CA PRO A 37 -7.40 5.01 20.02
C PRO A 37 -6.88 6.05 19.02
N VAL A 38 -6.13 5.62 18.00
CA VAL A 38 -5.61 6.53 16.96
C VAL A 38 -6.74 7.13 16.15
N TRP A 39 -7.79 6.38 15.86
CA TRP A 39 -8.97 6.89 15.16
C TRP A 39 -9.66 8.00 15.94
N PHE A 40 -9.96 7.78 17.23
CA PHE A 40 -10.57 8.80 18.10
C PHE A 40 -9.67 10.04 18.23
N GLU A 41 -8.37 9.85 18.39
CA GLU A 41 -7.40 10.96 18.44
C GLU A 41 -7.33 11.71 17.10
N THR A 42 -7.41 11.02 15.97
CA THR A 42 -7.44 11.63 14.65
C THR A 42 -8.68 12.50 14.47
N ALA A 43 -9.87 11.98 14.80
CA ALA A 43 -11.14 12.72 14.75
C ALA A 43 -11.07 13.98 15.62
N ARG A 44 -10.64 13.84 16.88
CA ARG A 44 -10.46 14.96 17.81
C ARG A 44 -9.46 16.00 17.30
N TRP A 45 -8.31 15.55 16.80
CA TRP A 45 -7.23 16.42 16.34
C TRP A 45 -7.59 17.18 15.05
N LEU A 46 -8.38 16.56 14.17
CA LEU A 46 -8.91 17.19 12.97
C LEU A 46 -10.13 18.10 13.30
N GLY A 47 -10.84 17.82 14.38
CA GLY A 47 -12.16 18.42 14.68
C GLY A 47 -13.21 17.93 13.69
N ASP A 48 -13.16 16.64 13.33
CA ASP A 48 -14.00 15.98 12.33
C ASP A 48 -14.46 14.63 12.88
N ASP A 49 -15.70 14.53 13.32
CA ASP A 49 -16.27 13.31 13.90
C ASP A 49 -16.48 12.20 12.86
N ASP A 50 -16.48 12.56 11.56
CA ASP A 50 -16.57 11.63 10.43
C ASP A 50 -15.20 11.26 9.84
N ALA A 51 -14.11 11.52 10.56
CA ALA A 51 -12.76 11.18 10.11
C ALA A 51 -12.63 9.68 9.76
N ASP A 52 -12.01 9.40 8.64
CA ASP A 52 -11.77 8.02 8.18
C ASP A 52 -10.89 7.23 9.16
N VAL A 53 -11.06 5.91 9.15
CA VAL A 53 -10.21 4.99 9.92
C VAL A 53 -8.75 5.18 9.48
N PRO A 54 -7.79 5.34 10.42
CA PRO A 54 -6.39 5.56 10.09
C PRO A 54 -5.71 4.25 9.63
N PHE A 55 -6.08 3.76 8.44
CA PHE A 55 -5.55 2.51 7.87
C PHE A 55 -4.02 2.50 7.73
N TRP A 56 -3.40 3.68 7.65
CA TRP A 56 -1.95 3.85 7.51
C TRP A 56 -1.14 3.37 8.71
N CYS A 57 -1.74 3.31 9.89
CA CYS A 57 -1.02 2.93 11.12
C CYS A 57 -0.93 1.41 11.35
N VAL A 58 -1.28 0.59 10.34
CA VAL A 58 -1.21 -0.89 10.39
C VAL A 58 -0.51 -1.43 9.14
N PRO A 59 0.48 -2.32 9.30
CA PRO A 59 1.04 -3.06 8.17
C PRO A 59 0.09 -4.20 7.76
N TRP A 60 -0.89 -3.90 6.92
CA TRP A 60 -1.90 -4.85 6.47
C TRP A 60 -1.31 -6.05 5.72
N ALA A 61 -2.00 -7.19 5.79
CA ALA A 61 -1.52 -8.46 5.27
C ALA A 61 -1.13 -8.40 3.78
N GLY A 62 -1.93 -7.70 2.96
CA GLY A 62 -1.64 -7.54 1.54
C GLY A 62 -0.36 -6.75 1.28
N GLY A 63 -0.12 -5.66 2.02
CA GLY A 63 1.11 -4.88 1.94
C GLY A 63 2.34 -5.70 2.33
N GLN A 64 2.25 -6.47 3.44
CA GLN A 64 3.35 -7.32 3.89
C GLN A 64 3.70 -8.42 2.86
N ALA A 65 2.69 -9.12 2.31
CA ALA A 65 2.91 -10.16 1.31
C ALA A 65 3.56 -9.62 0.04
N LEU A 66 3.08 -8.47 -0.46
CA LEU A 66 3.66 -7.83 -1.65
C LEU A 66 5.09 -7.36 -1.37
N ALA A 67 5.37 -6.77 -0.22
CA ALA A 67 6.71 -6.35 0.18
C ALA A 67 7.68 -7.55 0.27
N ARG A 68 7.26 -8.67 0.89
CA ARG A 68 8.07 -9.91 0.95
C ARG A 68 8.39 -10.41 -0.46
N TYR A 69 7.40 -10.45 -1.35
CA TYR A 69 7.60 -10.87 -2.73
C TYR A 69 8.63 -10.00 -3.46
N LEU A 70 8.59 -8.68 -3.29
CA LEU A 70 9.54 -7.76 -3.94
C LEU A 70 10.98 -7.95 -3.43
N LEU A 71 11.15 -8.21 -2.12
CA LEU A 71 12.47 -8.45 -1.55
C LEU A 71 13.04 -9.81 -1.97
N ASP A 72 12.19 -10.82 -2.11
CA ASP A 72 12.61 -12.15 -2.60
C ASP A 72 12.88 -12.16 -4.12
N HIS A 73 12.23 -11.28 -4.88
CA HIS A 73 12.31 -11.20 -6.33
C HIS A 73 12.66 -9.78 -6.83
N PRO A 74 13.79 -9.19 -6.40
CA PRO A 74 14.11 -7.79 -6.68
C PRO A 74 14.19 -7.45 -8.16
N ALA A 75 14.47 -8.43 -9.02
CA ALA A 75 14.52 -8.25 -10.48
C ALA A 75 13.20 -7.73 -11.07
N VAL A 76 12.07 -7.94 -10.38
CA VAL A 76 10.73 -7.51 -10.82
C VAL A 76 10.60 -5.99 -10.91
N VAL A 77 11.32 -5.26 -10.03
CA VAL A 77 11.22 -3.78 -9.93
C VAL A 77 12.56 -3.07 -10.06
N ARG A 78 13.68 -3.81 -10.09
CA ARG A 78 15.02 -3.20 -10.12
C ARG A 78 15.19 -2.29 -11.34
N GLY A 79 15.54 -1.03 -11.08
CA GLY A 79 15.73 0.01 -12.09
C GLY A 79 14.45 0.57 -12.69
N ALA A 80 13.28 0.02 -12.36
CA ALA A 80 11.99 0.49 -12.84
C ALA A 80 11.54 1.78 -12.12
N ASN A 81 10.69 2.56 -12.80
CA ASN A 81 9.91 3.64 -12.18
C ASN A 81 8.62 3.03 -11.61
N VAL A 82 8.52 3.02 -10.30
CA VAL A 82 7.45 2.35 -9.55
C VAL A 82 6.53 3.37 -8.90
N LEU A 83 5.23 3.14 -9.01
CA LEU A 83 4.24 3.83 -8.20
C LEU A 83 3.67 2.85 -7.17
N ASP A 84 3.83 3.17 -5.88
CA ASP A 84 3.06 2.53 -4.80
C ASP A 84 1.75 3.29 -4.61
N PHE A 85 0.65 2.65 -4.95
CA PHE A 85 -0.71 3.20 -4.92
C PHE A 85 -1.41 2.81 -3.62
N ALA A 86 -2.01 3.80 -2.93
CA ALA A 86 -2.59 3.67 -1.60
C ALA A 86 -1.54 3.15 -0.61
N CYS A 87 -0.43 3.90 -0.50
CA CYS A 87 0.81 3.45 0.16
C CYS A 87 0.68 3.24 1.68
N GLY A 88 -0.34 3.82 2.33
CA GLY A 88 -0.57 3.69 3.77
C GLY A 88 0.67 4.07 4.58
N GLY A 89 1.20 3.12 5.37
CA GLY A 89 2.43 3.29 6.18
C GLY A 89 3.74 3.03 5.42
N GLY A 90 3.70 2.77 4.08
CA GLY A 90 4.88 2.73 3.21
C GLY A 90 5.58 1.38 3.09
N VAL A 91 5.04 0.29 3.62
CA VAL A 91 5.68 -1.05 3.61
C VAL A 91 6.12 -1.46 2.20
N VAL A 92 5.22 -1.32 1.22
CA VAL A 92 5.46 -1.74 -0.17
C VAL A 92 6.44 -0.81 -0.87
N ALA A 93 6.28 0.51 -0.69
CA ALA A 93 7.18 1.53 -1.23
C ALA A 93 8.63 1.31 -0.78
N ILE A 94 8.82 1.06 0.52
CA ILE A 94 10.15 0.83 1.12
C ILE A 94 10.76 -0.46 0.56
N ALA A 95 9.99 -1.55 0.47
CA ALA A 95 10.45 -2.81 -0.11
C ALA A 95 10.87 -2.63 -1.57
N ALA A 96 10.09 -1.91 -2.38
CA ALA A 96 10.42 -1.61 -3.77
C ALA A 96 11.71 -0.78 -3.90
N ALA A 97 11.88 0.24 -3.05
CA ALA A 97 13.09 1.05 -3.04
C ALA A 97 14.34 0.21 -2.67
N ARG A 98 14.25 -0.63 -1.65
CA ARG A 98 15.31 -1.59 -1.28
C ARG A 98 15.60 -2.61 -2.37
N ALA A 99 14.60 -3.00 -3.15
CA ALA A 99 14.77 -3.86 -4.32
C ALA A 99 15.42 -3.13 -5.53
N GLY A 100 15.71 -1.84 -5.41
CA GLY A 100 16.41 -1.04 -6.42
C GLY A 100 15.52 -0.31 -7.41
N ALA A 101 14.26 -0.07 -7.09
CA ALA A 101 13.34 0.75 -7.88
C ALA A 101 13.54 2.25 -7.62
N ARG A 102 13.12 3.08 -8.57
CA ARG A 102 12.84 4.51 -8.36
C ARG A 102 11.36 4.64 -7.99
N VAL A 103 11.08 4.99 -6.73
CA VAL A 103 9.73 4.88 -6.16
C VAL A 103 9.09 6.24 -5.96
N SER A 104 7.87 6.38 -6.49
CA SER A 104 6.88 7.34 -6.05
C SER A 104 5.80 6.62 -5.24
N ALA A 105 5.32 7.22 -4.16
CA ALA A 105 4.23 6.68 -3.35
C ALA A 105 3.10 7.70 -3.23
N VAL A 106 1.86 7.25 -3.36
CA VAL A 106 0.69 8.12 -3.28
C VAL A 106 -0.37 7.54 -2.36
N ASP A 107 -1.00 8.44 -1.63
CA ASP A 107 -2.20 8.15 -0.85
C ASP A 107 -3.13 9.36 -0.87
N ILE A 108 -4.41 9.16 -0.61
CA ILE A 108 -5.37 10.25 -0.43
C ILE A 108 -5.31 10.82 0.99
N ASP A 109 -4.85 10.03 1.96
CA ASP A 109 -4.69 10.46 3.35
C ASP A 109 -3.33 11.17 3.54
N PRO A 110 -3.33 12.45 3.94
CA PRO A 110 -2.08 13.17 4.25
C PRO A 110 -1.29 12.57 5.41
N LEU A 111 -1.92 11.87 6.36
CA LEU A 111 -1.21 11.19 7.47
C LEU A 111 -0.49 9.94 6.97
N ALA A 112 -1.08 9.19 6.04
CA ALA A 112 -0.42 8.08 5.36
C ALA A 112 0.87 8.53 4.66
N CYS A 113 0.80 9.63 3.90
CA CYS A 113 1.97 10.20 3.22
C CYS A 113 3.08 10.63 4.19
N VAL A 114 2.70 11.19 5.34
CA VAL A 114 3.68 11.55 6.39
C VAL A 114 4.27 10.30 7.04
N ALA A 115 3.46 9.30 7.35
CA ALA A 115 3.92 8.03 7.92
C ALA A 115 4.90 7.32 6.96
N THR A 116 4.56 7.26 5.66
CA THR A 116 5.45 6.72 4.62
C THR A 116 6.77 7.49 4.53
N SER A 117 6.74 8.82 4.57
CA SER A 117 7.97 9.64 4.55
C SER A 117 8.87 9.37 5.75
N LEU A 118 8.28 9.29 6.95
CA LEU A 118 8.98 8.96 8.20
C LEU A 118 9.57 7.54 8.16
N ALA A 119 8.80 6.59 7.65
CA ALA A 119 9.26 5.21 7.52
C ALA A 119 10.38 5.08 6.47
N ALA A 120 10.32 5.84 5.36
CA ALA A 120 11.39 5.89 4.36
C ALA A 120 12.69 6.43 4.97
N GLU A 121 12.63 7.52 5.75
CA GLU A 121 13.77 8.07 6.51
C GLU A 121 14.38 7.00 7.44
N ALA A 122 13.54 6.28 8.20
CA ALA A 122 13.97 5.27 9.16
C ALA A 122 14.56 3.99 8.53
N ASN A 123 14.29 3.76 7.25
CA ASN A 123 14.82 2.63 6.48
C ASN A 123 15.95 3.02 5.51
N ASP A 124 16.44 4.26 5.55
CA ASP A 124 17.51 4.78 4.69
C ASP A 124 17.19 4.66 3.19
N VAL A 125 15.96 4.90 2.79
CA VAL A 125 15.52 4.89 1.38
C VAL A 125 14.93 6.23 0.97
N VAL A 126 15.03 6.52 -0.35
CA VAL A 126 14.47 7.74 -0.95
C VAL A 126 13.20 7.38 -1.71
N ILE A 127 12.09 8.02 -1.35
CA ILE A 127 10.76 7.85 -1.96
C ILE A 127 10.14 9.23 -2.20
N ASP A 128 9.63 9.47 -3.40
CA ASP A 128 8.81 10.68 -3.69
C ASP A 128 7.37 10.43 -3.22
N VAL A 129 7.00 11.04 -2.08
CA VAL A 129 5.69 10.80 -1.44
C VAL A 129 4.76 11.99 -1.68
N ARG A 130 3.54 11.74 -2.19
CA ARG A 130 2.56 12.78 -2.51
C ARG A 130 1.15 12.41 -2.07
N THR A 131 0.43 13.38 -1.50
CA THR A 131 -1.02 13.23 -1.23
C THR A 131 -1.79 13.53 -2.51
N SER A 132 -2.38 12.50 -3.14
CA SER A 132 -3.11 12.64 -4.41
C SER A 132 -4.03 11.45 -4.67
N ASP A 133 -5.23 11.72 -5.25
CA ASP A 133 -6.02 10.70 -5.93
C ASP A 133 -5.58 10.63 -7.40
N VAL A 134 -4.91 9.56 -7.77
CA VAL A 134 -4.40 9.33 -9.13
C VAL A 134 -5.25 8.33 -9.92
N VAL A 135 -6.39 7.89 -9.36
CA VAL A 135 -7.24 6.89 -10.02
C VAL A 135 -7.87 7.45 -11.30
N GLY A 136 -7.46 6.91 -12.42
CA GLY A 136 -7.88 7.36 -13.74
C GLY A 136 -6.73 7.97 -14.54
N ASP A 137 -5.66 8.41 -13.89
CA ASP A 137 -4.49 9.00 -14.54
C ASP A 137 -3.75 7.99 -15.42
N PRO A 138 -3.16 8.47 -16.52
CA PRO A 138 -2.43 7.61 -17.44
C PRO A 138 -1.04 7.20 -16.96
N LEU A 139 -0.49 7.82 -15.92
CA LEU A 139 0.81 7.59 -15.29
C LEU A 139 1.98 7.49 -16.30
N PRO A 140 2.27 8.55 -17.07
CA PRO A 140 3.36 8.51 -18.04
C PRO A 140 4.70 8.29 -17.32
N GLY A 141 5.53 7.39 -17.87
CA GLY A 141 6.86 7.08 -17.32
C GLY A 141 6.85 6.12 -16.13
N VAL A 142 5.70 5.62 -15.67
CA VAL A 142 5.60 4.54 -14.67
C VAL A 142 5.65 3.20 -15.39
N ASP A 143 6.57 2.34 -14.94
CA ASP A 143 6.75 0.98 -15.47
C ASP A 143 5.91 -0.03 -14.68
N VAL A 144 5.84 0.13 -13.36
CA VAL A 144 5.16 -0.78 -12.44
C VAL A 144 4.28 -0.02 -11.46
N VAL A 145 3.05 -0.46 -11.28
CA VAL A 145 2.16 -0.05 -10.19
C VAL A 145 2.08 -1.17 -9.16
N LEU A 146 2.31 -0.83 -7.91
CA LEU A 146 2.13 -1.70 -6.75
C LEU A 146 0.87 -1.28 -6.00
N ALA A 147 0.05 -2.22 -5.56
CA ALA A 147 -1.19 -1.96 -4.84
C ALA A 147 -1.42 -3.03 -3.77
N GLY A 148 -0.90 -2.77 -2.56
CA GLY A 148 -1.05 -3.68 -1.41
C GLY A 148 -2.39 -3.46 -0.70
N ASP A 149 -3.12 -4.54 -0.42
CA ASP A 149 -4.36 -4.58 0.39
C ASP A 149 -5.46 -3.56 0.00
N VAL A 150 -5.71 -3.35 -1.30
CA VAL A 150 -6.69 -2.37 -1.81
C VAL A 150 -8.06 -2.98 -2.14
N TRP A 151 -8.24 -4.29 -1.97
CA TRP A 151 -9.44 -5.04 -2.39
C TRP A 151 -10.38 -5.34 -1.22
N TYR A 152 -10.78 -4.33 -0.43
CA TYR A 152 -11.58 -4.53 0.79
C TYR A 152 -13.00 -3.95 0.71
N GLU A 153 -13.32 -3.13 -0.30
CA GLU A 153 -14.65 -2.55 -0.52
C GLU A 153 -15.10 -2.70 -1.97
N PRO A 154 -16.41 -2.93 -2.22
CA PRO A 154 -16.91 -3.22 -3.58
C PRO A 154 -16.77 -2.04 -4.55
N GLY A 155 -17.10 -0.83 -4.11
CA GLY A 155 -17.07 0.39 -4.95
C GLY A 155 -15.67 0.78 -5.40
N PRO A 156 -14.75 1.08 -4.46
CA PRO A 156 -13.35 1.35 -4.75
C PRO A 156 -12.67 0.25 -5.54
N SER A 157 -12.86 -1.03 -5.18
CA SER A 157 -12.28 -2.17 -5.89
C SER A 157 -12.71 -2.22 -7.38
N ALA A 158 -13.98 -1.92 -7.68
CA ALA A 158 -14.44 -1.86 -9.06
C ALA A 158 -13.82 -0.71 -9.86
N ARG A 159 -13.59 0.45 -9.20
CA ARG A 159 -12.93 1.62 -9.79
C ARG A 159 -11.44 1.33 -10.06
N PHE A 160 -10.73 0.76 -9.09
CA PHE A 160 -9.31 0.39 -9.19
C PHE A 160 -9.08 -0.65 -10.29
N ARG A 161 -9.88 -1.72 -10.32
CA ARG A 161 -9.78 -2.76 -11.34
C ARG A 161 -9.86 -2.18 -12.76
N ARG A 162 -10.85 -1.33 -13.06
CA ARG A 162 -10.99 -0.70 -14.37
C ARG A 162 -9.79 0.19 -14.72
N TRP A 163 -9.23 0.88 -13.75
CA TRP A 163 -8.06 1.72 -13.96
C TRP A 163 -6.81 0.88 -14.20
N PHE A 164 -6.54 -0.13 -13.38
CA PHE A 164 -5.40 -1.04 -13.54
C PHE A 164 -5.46 -1.80 -14.88
N GLU A 165 -6.64 -2.25 -15.31
CA GLU A 165 -6.81 -2.86 -16.63
C GLU A 165 -6.45 -1.88 -17.76
N ARG A 166 -6.76 -0.58 -17.62
CA ARG A 166 -6.33 0.44 -18.60
C ARG A 166 -4.83 0.65 -18.60
N LEU A 167 -4.19 0.68 -17.44
CA LEU A 167 -2.74 0.78 -17.31
C LEU A 167 -2.04 -0.43 -17.95
N GLY A 168 -2.53 -1.65 -17.66
CA GLY A 168 -2.01 -2.88 -18.26
C GLY A 168 -2.07 -2.89 -19.78
N ARG A 169 -3.17 -2.37 -20.38
CA ARG A 169 -3.27 -2.21 -21.86
C ARG A 169 -2.25 -1.21 -22.44
N ARG A 170 -1.66 -0.36 -21.61
CA ARG A 170 -0.60 0.61 -21.99
C ARG A 170 0.80 0.08 -21.71
N GLY A 171 0.93 -1.17 -21.26
CA GLY A 171 2.19 -1.81 -20.96
C GLY A 171 2.70 -1.61 -19.54
N VAL A 172 1.93 -0.98 -18.65
CA VAL A 172 2.29 -0.86 -17.23
C VAL A 172 2.03 -2.20 -16.53
N THR A 173 3.03 -2.73 -15.85
CA THR A 173 2.85 -3.92 -15.00
C THR A 173 2.11 -3.53 -13.73
N VAL A 174 1.05 -4.27 -13.37
CA VAL A 174 0.32 -4.05 -12.12
C VAL A 174 0.48 -5.28 -11.23
N LEU A 175 1.11 -5.10 -10.08
CA LEU A 175 1.23 -6.09 -9.02
C LEU A 175 0.35 -5.69 -7.84
N THR A 176 -0.41 -6.63 -7.32
CA THR A 176 -1.30 -6.41 -6.20
C THR A 176 -1.32 -7.63 -5.27
N SER A 177 -2.04 -7.54 -4.18
CA SER A 177 -2.23 -8.65 -3.26
C SER A 177 -3.70 -8.86 -2.93
N ASP A 178 -4.03 -10.07 -2.52
CA ASP A 178 -5.37 -10.45 -2.06
C ASP A 178 -5.27 -11.21 -0.74
N ALA A 179 -5.73 -10.57 0.31
CA ALA A 179 -5.83 -11.13 1.66
C ALA A 179 -7.17 -11.86 1.90
N GLY A 180 -7.88 -12.28 0.82
CA GLY A 180 -9.12 -13.05 0.93
C GLY A 180 -10.34 -12.22 1.31
N ARG A 181 -10.37 -10.92 0.97
CA ARG A 181 -11.49 -10.01 1.30
C ARG A 181 -12.65 -10.05 0.29
N GLY A 182 -12.54 -10.88 -0.77
CA GLY A 182 -13.63 -11.17 -1.71
C GLY A 182 -13.76 -10.24 -2.92
N TYR A 183 -12.97 -9.17 -3.02
CA TYR A 183 -13.08 -8.17 -4.09
C TYR A 183 -11.90 -8.15 -5.07
N ALA A 184 -10.92 -9.04 -4.89
CA ALA A 184 -9.75 -9.13 -5.75
C ALA A 184 -10.11 -9.44 -7.22
N PRO A 185 -9.27 -9.02 -8.18
CA PRO A 185 -9.53 -9.23 -9.59
C PRO A 185 -9.53 -10.73 -9.94
N ARG A 186 -10.59 -11.19 -10.62
CA ARG A 186 -10.71 -12.60 -11.05
C ARG A 186 -9.72 -12.96 -12.17
N ARG A 187 -9.31 -11.97 -12.98
CA ARG A 187 -8.33 -12.12 -14.06
C ARG A 187 -6.98 -11.62 -13.57
N SER A 188 -6.24 -12.52 -12.95
CA SER A 188 -4.91 -12.28 -12.42
C SER A 188 -4.16 -13.60 -12.32
N ARG A 189 -2.85 -13.54 -12.44
CA ARG A 189 -1.97 -14.69 -12.25
C ARG A 189 -1.37 -14.61 -10.84
N GLU A 190 -1.54 -15.67 -10.05
CA GLU A 190 -0.88 -15.79 -8.76
C GLU A 190 0.64 -15.97 -8.96
N LEU A 191 1.41 -15.13 -8.28
CA LEU A 191 2.87 -15.14 -8.33
C LEU A 191 3.46 -15.84 -7.11
N ALA A 192 2.85 -15.62 -5.94
CA ALA A 192 3.27 -16.18 -4.67
C ALA A 192 2.11 -16.19 -3.68
N ARG A 193 2.27 -16.94 -2.60
CA ARG A 193 1.35 -16.98 -1.46
C ARG A 193 2.15 -17.02 -0.17
N TYR A 194 1.71 -16.23 0.81
CA TYR A 194 2.33 -16.13 2.12
C TYR A 194 1.28 -16.27 3.23
N ASP A 195 1.65 -16.91 4.30
CA ASP A 195 0.89 -16.90 5.55
C ASP A 195 1.38 -15.71 6.38
N VAL A 196 0.58 -14.64 6.40
CA VAL A 196 0.96 -13.36 6.98
C VAL A 196 0.48 -13.26 8.41
N PRO A 197 1.36 -13.02 9.39
CA PRO A 197 0.94 -12.70 10.76
C PRO A 197 0.11 -11.40 10.79
N THR A 198 -1.02 -11.43 11.45
CA THR A 198 -1.93 -10.29 11.55
C THR A 198 -2.32 -10.00 12.99
N PRO A 199 -2.61 -8.73 13.36
CA PRO A 199 -3.18 -8.43 14.66
C PRO A 199 -4.57 -9.05 14.77
N PHE A 200 -4.75 -9.97 15.72
CA PHE A 200 -6.01 -10.70 15.90
C PHE A 200 -7.21 -9.77 16.11
N ASP A 201 -7.02 -8.69 16.84
CA ASP A 201 -8.08 -7.74 17.18
C ASP A 201 -8.62 -6.96 15.96
N LEU A 202 -7.83 -6.88 14.88
CA LEU A 202 -8.20 -6.18 13.66
C LEU A 202 -8.68 -7.10 12.54
N GLU A 203 -8.06 -8.28 12.44
CA GLU A 203 -8.27 -9.20 11.33
C GLU A 203 -9.12 -10.42 11.71
N ALA A 204 -9.50 -10.54 12.99
CA ALA A 204 -10.22 -11.69 13.56
C ALA A 204 -9.52 -13.05 13.33
N MET A 205 -8.25 -13.04 12.99
CA MET A 205 -7.39 -14.21 12.82
C MET A 205 -5.93 -13.84 13.03
N ALA A 206 -5.14 -14.76 13.58
CA ALA A 206 -3.71 -14.53 13.84
C ALA A 206 -2.83 -14.63 12.60
N VAL A 207 -3.29 -15.33 11.57
CA VAL A 207 -2.57 -15.55 10.32
C VAL A 207 -3.56 -15.47 9.17
N ARG A 208 -3.20 -14.75 8.11
CA ARG A 208 -3.99 -14.60 6.90
C ARG A 208 -3.22 -15.08 5.67
N SER A 209 -3.75 -16.13 5.01
CA SER A 209 -3.17 -16.61 3.75
C SER A 209 -3.42 -15.56 2.65
N THR A 210 -2.36 -14.96 2.15
CA THR A 210 -2.40 -13.80 1.26
C THR A 210 -1.67 -14.10 -0.04
N ARG A 211 -2.34 -13.84 -1.16
CA ARG A 211 -1.79 -14.04 -2.51
C ARG A 211 -1.15 -12.76 -3.03
N VAL A 212 -0.04 -12.90 -3.72
CA VAL A 212 0.52 -11.83 -4.59
C VAL A 212 0.13 -12.14 -6.03
N LEU A 213 -0.42 -11.15 -6.70
CA LEU A 213 -1.05 -11.28 -8.00
C LEU A 213 -0.45 -10.31 -9.01
N ALA A 214 -0.19 -10.77 -10.24
CA ALA A 214 -0.03 -9.90 -11.40
C ALA A 214 -1.38 -9.79 -12.11
N MET A 215 -1.83 -8.56 -12.38
CA MET A 215 -3.01 -8.37 -13.22
C MET A 215 -2.65 -8.66 -14.67
N ASP A 216 -3.46 -9.48 -15.34
CA ASP A 216 -3.25 -9.81 -16.75
C ASP A 216 -3.47 -8.56 -17.62
N ALA A 217 -2.48 -8.20 -18.42
CA ALA A 217 -2.69 -7.28 -19.53
C ALA A 217 -3.74 -7.92 -20.46
N HIS A 218 -4.82 -7.21 -20.74
CA HIS A 218 -5.90 -7.71 -21.58
C HIS A 218 -5.37 -8.01 -22.98
N SER A 219 -5.09 -9.27 -23.31
CA SER A 219 -4.98 -9.69 -24.71
C SER A 219 -6.33 -9.37 -25.37
N PRO A 220 -6.37 -8.64 -26.50
CA PRO A 220 -7.62 -8.47 -27.25
C PRO A 220 -8.17 -9.86 -27.53
N ARG A 221 -9.49 -10.06 -27.32
CA ARG A 221 -10.15 -11.30 -27.74
C ARG A 221 -9.80 -11.52 -29.21
N PRO A 222 -9.32 -12.72 -29.62
CA PRO A 222 -9.25 -13.03 -31.02
C PRO A 222 -10.67 -12.80 -31.56
N GLY A 223 -10.78 -12.00 -32.64
CA GLY A 223 -12.03 -11.60 -33.23
C GLY A 223 -12.93 -12.83 -33.52
N ARG A 224 -14.20 -12.67 -33.21
CA ARG A 224 -15.25 -13.58 -33.75
C ARG A 224 -15.43 -13.32 -35.24
#